data_ccdca2153f8e517120935f8273e5b67b
#
_entry.id   ccdca2153f8e517120935f8273e5b67b
#
_cell.length_a   1.000
_cell.length_b   1.000
_cell.length_c   1.000
_cell.angle_alpha   90.00
_cell.angle_beta   90.00
_cell.angle_gamma   90.00
#
_symmetry.space_group_name_H-M   'P 1'
#
loop_
_entity.id
_entity.type
_entity.pdbx_description
1 polymer ?
#
loop_
_entity_poly.entity_id
_entity_poly.type
_entity_poly.pdbx_seq_one_letter_code
_entity_poly.pdbx_strand_id
1 'polypeptide(L)'
;MEKEQILQIIGKNNFPIAIGGQNSDNFDFDCGIYNLIIFDGDLIPDKIVQHDSKILKIHHEDLTDKNFERLLYYENLQILQDSQWDLKILLSEIQEKKNSIFLTSAKNSIVESQLALSKAKSAIDTDDPFVTCWIKCASISLLNSILFKNR
;
A
#
# COMPACT_ATOMS: atom_id res chain seq x y z
N MET A 1 17.70 8.56 -5.23
CA MET A 1 18.17 9.25 -3.98
C MET A 1 18.82 8.20 -3.13
N GLU A 2 20.01 8.48 -2.60
CA GLU A 2 20.73 7.51 -1.79
C GLU A 2 20.10 7.36 -0.39
N LYS A 3 20.22 6.16 0.18
CA LYS A 3 19.66 5.82 1.51
C LYS A 3 20.04 6.85 2.60
N GLU A 4 21.29 7.26 2.59
CA GLU A 4 21.83 8.21 3.58
C GLU A 4 21.16 9.59 3.49
N GLN A 5 20.90 10.07 2.28
CA GLN A 5 20.20 11.33 2.06
C GLN A 5 18.77 11.29 2.59
N ILE A 6 18.07 10.17 2.39
CA ILE A 6 16.69 9.98 2.90
C ILE A 6 16.71 10.04 4.43
N LEU A 7 17.62 9.29 5.05
CA LEU A 7 17.72 9.25 6.52
C LEU A 7 18.12 10.61 7.12
N GLN A 8 18.89 11.43 6.42
CA GLN A 8 19.21 12.80 6.86
C GLN A 8 17.97 13.71 6.84
N ILE A 9 17.10 13.58 5.84
CA ILE A 9 15.87 14.39 5.72
C ILE A 9 14.88 14.05 6.83
N ILE A 10 14.77 12.76 7.20
CA ILE A 10 13.85 12.31 8.25
C ILE A 10 14.35 12.67 9.64
N GLY A 11 15.67 12.78 9.80
CA GLY A 11 16.32 12.97 11.09
C GLY A 11 16.59 11.65 11.82
N LYS A 12 17.33 11.76 12.91
CA LYS A 12 17.66 10.59 13.75
C LYS A 12 16.40 10.09 14.47
N ASN A 13 15.97 8.89 14.16
CA ASN A 13 14.96 8.15 14.90
C ASN A 13 15.38 6.68 15.02
N ASN A 14 14.72 5.91 15.88
CA ASN A 14 15.00 4.50 16.11
C ASN A 14 13.93 3.58 15.52
N PHE A 15 12.92 4.14 14.84
CA PHE A 15 11.84 3.38 14.26
C PHE A 15 12.28 2.66 12.98
N PRO A 16 11.66 1.53 12.64
CA PRO A 16 11.83 0.91 11.35
C PRO A 16 11.35 1.83 10.22
N ILE A 17 12.14 1.92 9.15
CA ILE A 17 11.86 2.77 7.99
C ILE A 17 12.05 1.94 6.74
N ALA A 18 11.07 2.03 5.83
CA ALA A 18 11.13 1.41 4.52
C ALA A 18 10.71 2.36 3.41
N ILE A 19 11.17 2.06 2.20
CA ILE A 19 10.64 2.64 0.96
C ILE A 19 9.69 1.63 0.35
N GLY A 20 8.47 2.08 0.02
CA GLY A 20 7.45 1.30 -0.66
C GLY A 20 7.14 1.79 -2.05
N GLY A 21 6.58 0.89 -2.86
CA GLY A 21 5.76 1.31 -3.98
C GLY A 21 6.26 1.15 -5.39
N GLN A 22 7.45 0.58 -5.65
CA GLN A 22 7.78 0.10 -7.01
C GLN A 22 8.82 -1.01 -6.95
N ASN A 23 8.78 -1.92 -7.92
CA ASN A 23 9.70 -3.04 -8.06
C ASN A 23 11.13 -2.58 -7.82
N SER A 24 11.74 -3.11 -6.78
CA SER A 24 13.07 -2.77 -6.31
C SER A 24 14.19 -3.02 -7.34
N ASP A 25 13.88 -3.73 -8.41
CA ASP A 25 14.88 -4.16 -9.39
C ASP A 25 14.98 -3.25 -10.62
N ASN A 26 14.06 -2.29 -10.81
CA ASN A 26 14.07 -1.35 -11.93
C ASN A 26 13.80 0.07 -11.47
N PHE A 27 14.78 0.70 -10.85
CA PHE A 27 14.82 2.15 -10.61
C PHE A 27 14.94 2.99 -11.90
N ASP A 28 14.75 2.39 -13.07
CA ASP A 28 14.85 3.08 -14.35
C ASP A 28 13.70 4.07 -14.64
N PHE A 29 12.63 4.06 -13.82
CA PHE A 29 11.64 5.12 -13.81
C PHE A 29 11.81 5.97 -12.55
N ASP A 30 12.86 6.78 -12.51
CA ASP A 30 12.98 7.83 -11.50
C ASP A 30 11.95 8.94 -11.80
N CYS A 31 10.69 8.68 -11.40
CA CYS A 31 9.64 9.70 -11.45
C CYS A 31 9.86 10.79 -10.40
N GLY A 32 10.96 10.73 -9.66
CA GLY A 32 11.28 11.68 -8.60
C GLY A 32 10.34 11.61 -7.38
N ILE A 33 9.45 10.62 -7.31
CA ILE A 33 8.51 10.45 -6.18
C ILE A 33 8.87 9.18 -5.42
N TYR A 34 9.12 9.31 -4.13
CA TYR A 34 9.45 8.22 -3.21
C TYR A 34 8.38 8.12 -2.13
N ASN A 35 7.83 6.92 -1.94
CA ASN A 35 6.91 6.63 -0.84
C ASN A 35 7.73 6.04 0.32
N LEU A 36 7.80 6.77 1.41
CA LEU A 36 8.51 6.40 2.61
C LEU A 36 7.52 6.02 3.69
N ILE A 37 7.79 4.93 4.39
CA ILE A 37 6.97 4.46 5.49
C ILE A 37 7.81 4.44 6.76
N ILE A 38 7.35 5.11 7.79
CA ILE A 38 7.93 5.10 9.14
C ILE A 38 6.97 4.32 10.02
N PHE A 39 7.49 3.28 10.67
CA PHE A 39 6.69 2.41 11.55
C PHE A 39 6.85 2.85 13.00
N ASP A 40 6.25 3.97 13.34
CA ASP A 40 6.30 4.55 14.69
C ASP A 40 5.01 4.38 15.49
N GLY A 41 3.96 3.81 14.88
CA GLY A 41 2.67 3.63 15.51
C GLY A 41 1.86 4.92 15.68
N ASP A 42 2.37 6.03 15.20
CA ASP A 42 1.70 7.32 15.29
C ASP A 42 0.70 7.50 14.15
N LEU A 43 -0.52 7.93 14.48
CA LEU A 43 -1.53 8.32 13.49
C LEU A 43 -1.29 9.77 13.04
N ILE A 44 -0.06 10.06 12.62
CA ILE A 44 0.31 11.39 12.12
C ILE A 44 -0.15 11.48 10.66
N PRO A 45 -0.71 12.62 10.21
CA PRO A 45 -1.06 12.80 8.81
C PRO A 45 0.16 12.68 7.89
N ASP A 46 -0.06 12.11 6.71
CA ASP A 46 0.94 12.00 5.67
C ASP A 46 1.62 13.35 5.40
N LYS A 47 2.93 13.32 5.24
CA LYS A 47 3.73 14.50 4.98
C LYS A 47 4.40 14.41 3.61
N ILE A 48 4.37 15.51 2.87
CA ILE A 48 5.09 15.62 1.60
C ILE A 48 6.28 16.56 1.81
N VAL A 49 7.47 16.07 1.50
CA VAL A 49 8.72 16.82 1.58
C VAL A 49 9.33 16.88 0.19
N GLN A 50 9.62 18.09 -0.30
CA GLN A 50 10.38 18.29 -1.52
C GLN A 50 11.85 18.51 -1.16
N HIS A 51 12.73 17.75 -1.81
CA HIS A 51 14.19 17.92 -1.70
C HIS A 51 14.78 17.88 -3.11
N ASP A 52 15.35 18.99 -3.53
CA ASP A 52 15.78 19.25 -4.89
C ASP A 52 14.63 19.04 -5.91
N SER A 53 14.82 18.16 -6.90
CA SER A 53 13.81 17.75 -7.88
C SER A 53 12.97 16.54 -7.45
N LYS A 54 13.14 16.04 -6.21
CA LYS A 54 12.54 14.81 -5.72
C LYS A 54 11.49 15.09 -4.66
N ILE A 55 10.45 14.25 -4.63
CA ILE A 55 9.33 14.35 -3.69
C ILE A 55 9.33 13.10 -2.81
N LEU A 56 9.37 13.28 -1.50
CA LEU A 56 9.15 12.22 -0.53
C LEU A 56 7.74 12.35 0.04
N LYS A 57 6.97 11.29 -0.11
CA LYS A 57 5.71 11.10 0.63
C LYS A 57 6.02 10.25 1.85
N ILE A 58 5.82 10.81 3.02
CA ILE A 58 6.08 10.15 4.30
C ILE A 58 4.76 9.70 4.88
N HIS A 59 4.61 8.40 5.07
CA HIS A 59 3.47 7.75 5.69
C HIS A 59 3.88 7.22 7.06
N HIS A 60 2.99 7.33 8.04
CA HIS A 60 3.18 6.78 9.37
C HIS A 60 2.28 5.56 9.53
N GLU A 61 2.84 4.43 9.93
CA GLU A 61 2.15 3.15 10.00
C GLU A 61 2.46 2.42 11.30
N ASP A 62 1.57 1.50 11.67
CA ASP A 62 1.74 0.63 12.83
C ASP A 62 2.13 -0.79 12.38
N LEU A 63 3.27 -1.29 12.87
CA LEU A 63 3.72 -2.67 12.62
C LEU A 63 2.74 -3.74 13.11
N THR A 64 1.89 -3.40 14.08
CA THR A 64 0.89 -4.32 14.63
C THR A 64 -0.37 -4.43 13.80
N ASP A 65 -0.60 -3.51 12.86
CA ASP A 65 -1.74 -3.55 11.96
C ASP A 65 -1.55 -4.62 10.88
N LYS A 66 -2.22 -5.77 11.08
CA LYS A 66 -2.19 -6.92 10.17
C LYS A 66 -3.35 -6.92 9.18
N ASN A 67 -3.84 -5.75 8.76
CA ASN A 67 -4.82 -5.66 7.69
C ASN A 67 -4.24 -6.21 6.37
N PHE A 68 -4.95 -7.17 5.74
CA PHE A 68 -4.48 -7.85 4.53
C PHE A 68 -4.16 -6.90 3.38
N GLU A 69 -4.89 -5.81 3.22
CA GLU A 69 -4.62 -4.82 2.18
C GLU A 69 -3.27 -4.11 2.39
N ARG A 70 -2.95 -3.77 3.64
CA ARG A 70 -1.65 -3.19 4.00
C ARG A 70 -0.52 -4.19 3.82
N LEU A 71 -0.73 -5.46 4.21
CA LEU A 71 0.27 -6.50 4.02
C LEU A 71 0.63 -6.72 2.55
N LEU A 72 -0.32 -6.58 1.63
CA LEU A 72 -0.05 -6.61 0.19
C LEU A 72 0.85 -5.45 -0.26
N TYR A 73 0.62 -4.28 0.31
CA TYR A 73 1.43 -3.09 0.03
C TYR A 73 2.88 -3.25 0.51
N TYR A 74 3.08 -3.99 1.61
CA TYR A 74 4.40 -4.22 2.20
C TYR A 74 5.22 -5.31 1.50
N GLU A 75 4.65 -6.09 0.58
CA GLU A 75 5.34 -7.20 -0.10
C GLU A 75 6.69 -6.78 -0.72
N ASN A 76 6.77 -5.57 -1.25
CA ASN A 76 7.93 -5.06 -1.98
C ASN A 76 8.61 -3.89 -1.27
N LEU A 77 8.58 -3.86 0.05
CA LEU A 77 9.27 -2.83 0.81
C LEU A 77 10.79 -3.05 0.80
N GLN A 78 11.53 -1.99 0.51
CA GLN A 78 12.96 -1.94 0.72
C GLN A 78 13.26 -1.34 2.09
N ILE A 79 13.90 -2.10 2.97
CA ILE A 79 14.24 -1.66 4.31
C ILE A 79 15.40 -0.66 4.27
N LEU A 80 15.17 0.54 4.80
CA LEU A 80 16.21 1.55 4.99
C LEU A 80 16.82 1.47 6.38
N GLN A 81 16.00 1.30 7.41
CA GLN A 81 16.41 1.22 8.80
C GLN A 81 15.54 0.20 9.54
N ASP A 82 16.16 -0.70 10.29
CA ASP A 82 15.47 -1.69 11.12
C ASP A 82 16.45 -2.25 12.16
N SER A 83 16.62 -1.52 13.26
CA SER A 83 17.59 -1.86 14.30
C SER A 83 17.18 -3.05 15.16
N GLN A 84 15.87 -3.30 15.30
CA GLN A 84 15.31 -4.37 16.13
C GLN A 84 14.84 -5.59 15.32
N TRP A 85 14.97 -5.55 13.99
CA TRP A 85 14.56 -6.60 13.04
C TRP A 85 13.04 -6.80 12.94
N ASP A 86 12.24 -5.90 13.49
CA ASP A 86 10.79 -6.02 13.52
C ASP A 86 10.19 -6.04 12.11
N LEU A 87 10.68 -5.16 11.25
CA LEU A 87 10.23 -5.09 9.85
C LEU A 87 10.68 -6.31 9.03
N LYS A 88 11.88 -6.82 9.28
CA LYS A 88 12.36 -8.06 8.65
C LYS A 88 11.50 -9.26 9.05
N ILE A 89 11.11 -9.34 10.32
CA ILE A 89 10.22 -10.39 10.82
C ILE A 89 8.86 -10.28 10.12
N LEU A 90 8.28 -9.08 10.07
CA LEU A 90 7.01 -8.84 9.39
C LEU A 90 7.08 -9.25 7.90
N LEU A 91 8.12 -8.85 7.18
CA LEU A 91 8.29 -9.21 5.77
C LEU A 91 8.46 -10.71 5.56
N SER A 92 9.15 -11.40 6.47
CA SER A 92 9.25 -12.87 6.44
C SER A 92 7.89 -13.53 6.65
N GLU A 93 7.09 -13.07 7.61
CA GLU A 93 5.71 -13.56 7.83
C GLU A 93 4.83 -13.35 6.60
N ILE A 94 4.96 -12.20 5.92
CA ILE A 94 4.22 -11.90 4.69
C ILE A 94 4.60 -12.89 3.59
N GLN A 95 5.89 -13.17 3.40
CA GLN A 95 6.36 -14.11 2.39
C GLN A 95 5.87 -15.54 2.65
N GLU A 96 5.90 -16.00 3.91
CA GLU A 96 5.38 -17.32 4.27
C GLU A 96 3.87 -17.45 4.00
N LYS A 97 3.11 -16.39 4.26
CA LYS A 97 1.64 -16.36 4.11
C LYS A 97 1.16 -15.79 2.78
N LYS A 98 2.07 -15.48 1.87
CA LYS A 98 1.81 -14.77 0.62
C LYS A 98 0.57 -15.29 -0.11
N ASN A 99 0.52 -16.57 -0.42
CA ASN A 99 -0.59 -17.18 -1.15
C ASN A 99 -1.94 -17.02 -0.42
N SER A 100 -1.94 -17.14 0.91
CA SER A 100 -3.15 -16.96 1.72
C SER A 100 -3.62 -15.50 1.72
N ILE A 101 -2.69 -14.56 1.82
CA ILE A 101 -2.96 -13.11 1.78
C ILE A 101 -3.58 -12.75 0.43
N PHE A 102 -2.97 -13.14 -0.68
CA PHE A 102 -3.47 -12.86 -2.03
C PHE A 102 -4.85 -13.50 -2.27
N LEU A 103 -5.04 -14.76 -1.86
CA LEU A 103 -6.33 -15.43 -2.02
C LEU A 103 -7.44 -14.75 -1.21
N THR A 104 -7.13 -14.31 0.01
CA THR A 104 -8.09 -13.59 0.87
C THR A 104 -8.45 -12.24 0.26
N SER A 105 -7.46 -11.49 -0.21
CA SER A 105 -7.68 -10.21 -0.89
C SER A 105 -8.47 -10.36 -2.18
N ALA A 106 -8.22 -11.41 -2.96
CA ALA A 106 -9.01 -11.72 -4.15
C ALA A 106 -10.49 -11.99 -3.80
N LYS A 107 -10.76 -12.76 -2.74
CA LYS A 107 -12.13 -13.02 -2.27
C LYS A 107 -12.83 -11.75 -1.79
N ASN A 108 -12.15 -10.92 -1.00
CA ASN A 108 -12.70 -9.65 -0.52
C ASN A 108 -13.04 -8.74 -1.69
N SER A 109 -12.16 -8.61 -2.68
CA SER A 109 -12.40 -7.81 -3.88
C SER A 109 -13.62 -8.31 -4.70
N ILE A 110 -13.88 -9.63 -4.73
CA ILE A 110 -15.11 -10.16 -5.35
C ILE A 110 -16.35 -9.71 -4.57
N VAL A 111 -16.32 -9.79 -3.25
CA VAL A 111 -17.44 -9.36 -2.40
C VAL A 111 -17.71 -7.87 -2.60
N GLU A 112 -16.68 -7.04 -2.59
CA GLU A 112 -16.80 -5.60 -2.85
C GLU A 112 -17.38 -5.31 -4.23
N SER A 113 -16.92 -6.02 -5.26
CA SER A 113 -17.47 -5.90 -6.62
C SER A 113 -18.96 -6.22 -6.65
N GLN A 114 -19.38 -7.30 -5.98
CA GLN A 114 -20.80 -7.67 -5.90
C GLN A 114 -21.66 -6.63 -5.15
N LEU A 115 -21.13 -6.10 -4.03
CA LEU A 115 -21.79 -5.03 -3.28
C LEU A 115 -21.94 -3.76 -4.11
N ALA A 116 -20.89 -3.34 -4.80
CA ALA A 116 -20.93 -2.17 -5.67
C ALA A 116 -21.91 -2.37 -6.86
N LEU A 117 -21.95 -3.57 -7.44
CA LEU A 117 -22.91 -3.91 -8.50
C LEU A 117 -24.35 -3.90 -7.99
N SER A 118 -24.60 -4.38 -6.79
CA SER A 118 -25.92 -4.32 -6.15
C SER A 118 -26.37 -2.86 -5.94
N LYS A 119 -25.44 -2.01 -5.45
CA LYS A 119 -25.71 -0.57 -5.31
C LYS A 119 -25.98 0.09 -6.66
N ALA A 120 -25.21 -0.26 -7.70
CA ALA A 120 -25.45 0.26 -9.05
C ALA A 120 -26.86 -0.09 -9.57
N LYS A 121 -27.32 -1.33 -9.37
CA LYS A 121 -28.67 -1.76 -9.74
C LYS A 121 -29.74 -0.95 -9.00
N SER A 122 -29.63 -0.83 -7.69
CA SER A 122 -30.57 -0.03 -6.89
C SER A 122 -30.55 1.45 -7.30
N ALA A 123 -29.40 1.99 -7.65
CA ALA A 123 -29.23 3.38 -8.08
C ALA A 123 -29.91 3.65 -9.44
N ILE A 124 -29.94 2.67 -10.36
CA ILE A 124 -30.72 2.77 -11.63
C ILE A 124 -32.17 2.93 -11.34
N ASP A 125 -32.74 2.14 -10.41
CA ASP A 125 -34.16 2.14 -10.08
C ASP A 125 -34.62 3.44 -9.39
N THR A 126 -33.68 4.19 -8.81
CA THR A 126 -33.92 5.42 -8.03
C THR A 126 -33.44 6.70 -8.72
N ASP A 127 -32.97 6.63 -9.98
CA ASP A 127 -32.35 7.75 -10.71
C ASP A 127 -31.19 8.42 -9.92
N ASP A 128 -30.41 7.62 -9.19
CA ASP A 128 -29.26 8.12 -8.44
C ASP A 128 -28.13 8.55 -9.39
N PRO A 129 -27.63 9.80 -9.30
CA PRO A 129 -26.55 10.30 -10.16
C PRO A 129 -25.22 9.52 -10.00
N PHE A 130 -25.05 8.72 -8.95
CA PHE A 130 -23.85 7.96 -8.67
C PHE A 130 -23.80 6.55 -9.31
N VAL A 131 -24.76 6.17 -10.15
CA VAL A 131 -24.77 4.87 -10.86
C VAL A 131 -23.42 4.56 -11.51
N THR A 132 -22.89 5.50 -12.28
CA THR A 132 -21.60 5.33 -12.98
C THR A 132 -20.45 5.12 -12.01
N CYS A 133 -20.46 5.76 -10.85
CA CYS A 133 -19.46 5.58 -9.81
C CYS A 133 -19.50 4.15 -9.27
N TRP A 134 -20.67 3.62 -8.94
CA TRP A 134 -20.84 2.26 -8.46
C TRP A 134 -20.38 1.21 -9.48
N ILE A 135 -20.70 1.43 -10.78
CA ILE A 135 -20.22 0.55 -11.87
C ILE A 135 -18.70 0.55 -11.95
N LYS A 136 -18.04 1.72 -11.86
CA LYS A 136 -16.59 1.84 -11.85
C LYS A 136 -15.97 1.13 -10.64
N CYS A 137 -16.53 1.32 -9.45
CA CYS A 137 -16.09 0.62 -8.25
C CYS A 137 -16.18 -0.90 -8.42
N ALA A 138 -17.31 -1.41 -8.93
CA ALA A 138 -17.48 -2.83 -9.19
C ALA A 138 -16.42 -3.38 -10.17
N SER A 139 -16.16 -2.64 -11.23
CA SER A 139 -15.17 -3.04 -12.26
C SER A 139 -13.75 -3.05 -11.72
N ILE A 140 -13.36 -2.05 -10.93
CA ILE A 140 -12.03 -1.96 -10.31
C ILE A 140 -11.84 -3.11 -9.31
N SER A 141 -12.81 -3.36 -8.44
CA SER A 141 -12.73 -4.44 -7.46
C SER A 141 -12.65 -5.81 -8.15
N LEU A 142 -13.39 -6.03 -9.23
CA LEU A 142 -13.30 -7.26 -10.02
C LEU A 142 -11.91 -7.43 -10.64
N LEU A 143 -11.35 -6.37 -11.21
CA LEU A 143 -10.00 -6.39 -11.77
C LEU A 143 -8.96 -6.72 -10.71
N ASN A 144 -9.05 -6.10 -9.52
CA ASN A 144 -8.16 -6.40 -8.39
C ASN A 144 -8.24 -7.88 -8.01
N SER A 145 -9.44 -8.46 -7.95
CA SER A 145 -9.62 -9.89 -7.68
C SER A 145 -8.87 -10.78 -8.67
N ILE A 146 -8.95 -10.46 -9.96
CA ILE A 146 -8.25 -11.21 -11.02
C ILE A 146 -6.73 -11.06 -10.87
N LEU A 147 -6.25 -9.85 -10.60
CA LEU A 147 -4.83 -9.57 -10.39
C LEU A 147 -4.27 -10.33 -9.18
N PHE A 148 -4.98 -10.32 -8.06
CA PHE A 148 -4.55 -11.04 -6.85
C PHE A 148 -4.57 -12.55 -7.02
N LYS A 149 -5.51 -13.10 -7.78
CA LYS A 149 -5.59 -14.54 -8.04
C LYS A 149 -4.44 -15.05 -8.92
N ASN A 150 -3.88 -14.20 -9.78
CA ASN A 150 -2.86 -14.59 -10.77
C ASN A 150 -1.43 -14.18 -10.35
N ARG A 151 -1.23 -13.75 -9.12
CA ARG A 151 0.08 -13.49 -8.50
C ARG A 151 0.56 -14.66 -7.67
#